data_8dd2ad6cce49bbb4d6f8a33e8b587722
#
_entry.id   8dd2ad6cce49bbb4d6f8a33e8b587722
#
_cell.length_a   1.000
_cell.length_b   1.000
_cell.length_c   1.000
_cell.angle_alpha   90.00
_cell.angle_beta   90.00
_cell.angle_gamma   90.00
#
_symmetry.space_group_name_H-M   'P 1'
#
loop_
_entity.id
_entity.type
_entity.pdbx_description
1 polymer ?
#
loop_
_entity_poly.entity_id
_entity_poly.type
_entity_poly.pdbx_seq_one_letter_code
_entity_poly.pdbx_strand_id
1 'polypeptide(L)'
;MVLDGQGNSRVLAQERYNVLHAMYSHETEGDDAFLDPVEKDSPVFNPIHLVLQTATVFTTKDFAAVSDTYETGKLRQGNANPEDEDFDSLADYMINGDYVEVRLPWQLLNFSNPSEMQVHDDYYECYGVENLSIDEIYIGVGASDSGEKRISMKAVELEGWGEKVTYHERLKKSYYALQELWTKETDES
;
A
#
# COMPACT_ATOMS: atom_id res chain seq x y z
N MET A 1 9.16 -2.56 -6.49
CA MET A 1 9.69 -2.91 -5.16
C MET A 1 11.21 -2.81 -5.20
N VAL A 2 11.82 -2.26 -4.17
CA VAL A 2 13.26 -2.19 -3.98
C VAL A 2 13.59 -2.91 -2.69
N LEU A 3 14.57 -3.82 -2.71
CA LEU A 3 15.14 -4.45 -1.53
C LEU A 3 16.55 -3.91 -1.34
N ASP A 4 16.73 -3.09 -0.32
CA ASP A 4 17.98 -2.38 0.01
C ASP A 4 18.26 -2.47 1.52
N GLY A 5 18.25 -3.69 2.02
CA GLY A 5 18.49 -3.99 3.43
C GLY A 5 17.38 -3.51 4.37
N GLN A 6 17.64 -3.72 5.66
CA GLN A 6 16.68 -3.40 6.71
C GLN A 6 16.46 -1.88 6.82
N GLY A 7 15.22 -1.45 6.70
CA GLY A 7 14.82 -0.03 6.83
C GLY A 7 14.78 0.76 5.52
N ASN A 8 15.44 0.30 4.46
CA ASN A 8 15.41 0.97 3.15
C ASN A 8 14.51 0.26 2.14
N SER A 9 14.22 -1.02 2.38
CA SER A 9 13.36 -1.81 1.49
C SER A 9 11.92 -1.32 1.49
N ARG A 10 11.33 -1.19 0.29
CA ARG A 10 9.99 -0.65 0.12
C ARG A 10 9.34 -1.00 -1.20
N VAL A 11 8.02 -0.93 -1.22
CA VAL A 11 7.23 -0.85 -2.44
C VAL A 11 7.11 0.60 -2.86
N LEU A 12 7.29 0.83 -4.16
CA LEU A 12 7.08 2.12 -4.80
C LEU A 12 5.97 1.95 -5.83
N ALA A 13 5.09 2.91 -5.95
CA ALA A 13 4.11 2.98 -7.03
C ALA A 13 4.61 3.95 -8.11
N GLN A 14 4.34 3.64 -9.36
CA GLN A 14 4.52 4.60 -10.45
C GLN A 14 3.64 5.82 -10.17
N GLU A 15 4.14 7.02 -10.45
CA GLU A 15 3.45 8.26 -10.05
C GLU A 15 2.02 8.37 -10.57
N ARG A 16 1.73 7.91 -11.79
CA ARG A 16 0.38 7.91 -12.34
C ARG A 16 -0.61 7.08 -11.52
N TYR A 17 -0.14 5.97 -10.94
CA TYR A 17 -0.96 5.06 -10.14
C TYR A 17 -0.82 5.28 -8.63
N ASN A 18 -0.11 6.33 -8.23
CA ASN A 18 0.02 6.76 -6.84
C ASN A 18 -0.79 8.03 -6.59
N VAL A 19 -2.09 7.88 -6.60
CA VAL A 19 -3.04 9.00 -6.49
C VAL A 19 -2.82 9.83 -5.23
N LEU A 20 -2.53 9.17 -4.11
CA LEU A 20 -2.29 9.88 -2.86
C LEU A 20 -1.05 10.77 -2.95
N HIS A 21 0.00 10.30 -3.62
CA HIS A 21 1.17 11.14 -3.86
C HIS A 21 0.82 12.34 -4.73
N ALA A 22 0.07 12.13 -5.82
CA ALA A 22 -0.38 13.21 -6.68
C ALA A 22 -1.22 14.25 -5.91
N MET A 23 -2.14 13.81 -5.06
CA MET A 23 -3.00 14.71 -4.27
C MET A 23 -2.24 15.53 -3.23
N TYR A 24 -1.11 15.04 -2.71
CA TYR A 24 -0.37 15.70 -1.61
C TYR A 24 0.96 16.32 -2.00
N SER A 25 1.55 15.92 -3.13
CA SER A 25 2.80 16.51 -3.61
C SER A 25 2.62 17.85 -4.32
N HIS A 26 1.42 18.17 -4.75
CA HIS A 26 1.10 19.42 -5.44
C HIS A 26 0.74 20.60 -4.51
N GLU A 27 0.99 20.49 -3.23
CA GLU A 27 0.71 21.57 -2.25
C GLU A 27 1.42 22.89 -2.53
N THR A 28 2.35 22.95 -3.48
CA THR A 28 3.24 24.11 -3.63
C THR A 28 3.16 24.86 -4.95
N GLU A 29 2.52 24.34 -6.00
CA GLU A 29 2.64 24.91 -7.36
C GLU A 29 1.34 25.34 -8.03
N GLY A 30 0.23 25.43 -7.31
CA GLY A 30 -1.03 25.95 -7.85
C GLY A 30 -1.99 24.88 -8.36
N ASP A 31 -3.25 25.26 -8.46
CA ASP A 31 -4.40 24.38 -8.75
C ASP A 31 -4.34 23.65 -10.09
N ASP A 32 -3.49 24.11 -11.01
CA ASP A 32 -3.42 23.55 -12.37
C ASP A 32 -2.56 22.29 -12.47
N ALA A 33 -1.62 22.06 -11.54
CA ALA A 33 -0.70 20.92 -11.58
C ALA A 33 -1.41 19.56 -11.36
N PHE A 34 -2.55 19.56 -10.68
CA PHE A 34 -3.37 18.37 -10.47
C PHE A 34 -4.14 17.95 -11.74
N LEU A 35 -4.32 18.86 -12.68
CA LEU A 35 -5.12 18.64 -13.88
C LEU A 35 -4.30 18.09 -15.06
N ASP A 36 -2.97 18.19 -14.98
CA ASP A 36 -2.10 17.63 -16.02
C ASP A 36 -1.91 16.12 -15.79
N PRO A 37 -2.44 15.28 -16.68
CA PRO A 37 -2.34 13.84 -16.52
C PRO A 37 -0.88 13.39 -16.64
N VAL A 38 -0.43 12.61 -15.69
CA VAL A 38 0.88 11.95 -15.74
C VAL A 38 0.87 10.91 -16.87
N GLU A 39 1.96 10.83 -17.63
CA GLU A 39 2.10 9.86 -18.71
C GLU A 39 1.99 8.41 -18.21
N LYS A 40 1.36 7.53 -19.02
CA LYS A 40 1.15 6.11 -18.66
C LYS A 40 2.45 5.33 -18.46
N ASP A 41 3.50 5.74 -19.13
CA ASP A 41 4.84 5.12 -19.09
C ASP A 41 5.87 5.95 -18.32
N SER A 42 5.42 6.84 -17.44
CA SER A 42 6.31 7.63 -16.60
C SER A 42 7.33 6.73 -15.89
N PRO A 43 8.62 7.07 -15.94
CA PRO A 43 9.67 6.33 -15.24
C PRO A 43 9.76 6.68 -13.74
N VAL A 44 8.92 7.57 -13.26
CA VAL A 44 8.95 8.05 -11.88
C VAL A 44 8.16 7.12 -10.96
N PHE A 45 8.78 6.71 -9.87
CA PHE A 45 8.19 5.88 -8.84
C PHE A 45 8.33 6.54 -7.48
N ASN A 46 7.23 6.63 -6.75
CA ASN A 46 7.16 7.31 -5.47
C ASN A 46 6.76 6.36 -4.33
N PRO A 47 7.18 6.63 -3.09
CA PRO A 47 6.70 5.92 -1.91
C PRO A 47 5.19 6.00 -1.77
N ILE A 48 4.60 4.92 -1.26
CA ILE A 48 3.15 4.85 -1.02
C ILE A 48 2.88 5.34 0.40
N HIS A 49 2.02 6.37 0.54
CA HIS A 49 1.64 6.95 1.82
C HIS A 49 0.15 6.79 2.09
N LEU A 50 -0.19 6.51 3.34
CA LEU A 50 -1.52 6.64 3.88
C LEU A 50 -1.64 8.02 4.54
N VAL A 51 -2.71 8.73 4.27
CA VAL A 51 -3.02 9.99 4.94
C VAL A 51 -3.69 9.70 6.26
N LEU A 52 -3.06 10.14 7.33
CA LEU A 52 -3.55 9.97 8.70
C LEU A 52 -4.50 11.10 9.10
N GLN A 53 -4.27 12.28 8.55
CA GLN A 53 -5.08 13.46 8.80
C GLN A 53 -5.25 14.24 7.51
N THR A 54 -6.49 14.57 7.16
CA THR A 54 -6.76 15.50 6.07
C THR A 54 -6.17 16.86 6.39
N ALA A 55 -5.67 17.53 5.36
CA ALA A 55 -5.06 18.84 5.49
C ALA A 55 -5.93 19.80 6.32
N THR A 56 -5.44 20.18 7.47
CA THR A 56 -6.10 21.18 8.29
C THR A 56 -5.48 22.53 7.90
N VAL A 57 -6.28 23.40 7.35
CA VAL A 57 -5.85 24.79 7.08
C VAL A 57 -5.70 25.47 8.43
N PHE A 58 -4.48 25.53 8.93
CA PHE A 58 -4.17 26.41 10.02
C PHE A 58 -4.07 27.83 9.47
N THR A 59 -4.70 28.78 10.15
CA THR A 59 -4.56 30.21 9.88
C THR A 59 -3.17 30.72 10.30
N THR A 60 -2.14 30.15 9.69
CA THR A 60 -0.83 30.79 9.66
C THR A 60 -0.85 31.83 8.57
N LYS A 61 0.02 32.86 8.67
CA LYS A 61 0.09 33.92 7.67
C LYS A 61 0.30 33.40 6.23
N ASP A 62 0.71 32.13 6.09
CA ASP A 62 1.09 31.52 4.83
C ASP A 62 0.08 30.44 4.35
N PHE A 63 -1.05 30.24 5.06
CA PHE A 63 -2.09 29.26 4.72
C PHE A 63 -1.55 27.86 4.34
N ALA A 64 -0.46 27.44 4.98
CA ALA A 64 0.12 26.14 4.70
C ALA A 64 -0.81 25.02 5.17
N ALA A 65 -1.26 24.18 4.22
CA ALA A 65 -1.94 22.95 4.54
C ALA A 65 -0.91 21.94 5.08
N VAL A 66 -1.17 21.41 6.27
CA VAL A 66 -0.33 20.34 6.85
C VAL A 66 -1.11 19.06 6.82
N SER A 67 -0.64 18.08 6.04
CA SER A 67 -1.13 16.73 6.06
C SER A 67 -0.13 15.82 6.78
N ASP A 68 -0.66 14.96 7.64
CA ASP A 68 0.13 13.93 8.32
C ASP A 68 0.00 12.63 7.54
N THR A 69 1.12 12.07 7.12
CA THR A 69 1.17 10.88 6.28
C THR A 69 2.05 9.80 6.89
N TYR A 70 1.69 8.55 6.61
CA TYR A 70 2.46 7.37 7.00
C TYR A 70 2.84 6.56 5.77
N GLU A 71 4.12 6.26 5.58
CA GLU A 71 4.59 5.44 4.48
C GLU A 71 4.22 3.96 4.70
N THR A 72 3.26 3.48 3.91
CA THR A 72 2.75 2.10 3.99
C THR A 72 3.55 1.10 3.17
N GLY A 73 4.38 1.58 2.25
CA GLY A 73 5.19 0.76 1.36
C GLY A 73 6.48 0.22 1.98
N LYS A 74 6.83 0.58 3.22
CA LYS A 74 8.02 0.06 3.89
C LYS A 74 7.92 -1.43 4.12
N LEU A 75 9.01 -2.15 3.81
CA LEU A 75 9.09 -3.59 3.94
C LEU A 75 10.01 -3.99 5.10
N ARG A 76 9.53 -4.95 5.88
CA ARG A 76 10.25 -5.53 7.00
C ARG A 76 10.94 -6.83 6.59
N GLN A 77 12.23 -6.90 6.81
CA GLN A 77 12.98 -8.15 6.70
C GLN A 77 12.80 -8.98 7.97
N GLY A 78 12.56 -10.26 7.82
CA GLY A 78 12.43 -11.20 8.93
C GLY A 78 12.42 -12.65 8.47
N ASN A 79 12.32 -13.56 9.42
CA ASN A 79 12.17 -14.98 9.11
C ASN A 79 10.70 -15.31 8.85
N ALA A 80 10.39 -15.60 7.60
CA ALA A 80 9.03 -15.89 7.15
C ALA A 80 8.66 -17.40 7.22
N ASN A 81 9.55 -18.25 7.72
CA ASN A 81 9.29 -19.69 7.85
C ASN A 81 8.48 -19.98 9.14
N PRO A 82 7.21 -20.41 9.04
CA PRO A 82 6.36 -20.65 10.20
C PRO A 82 6.79 -21.88 11.06
N GLU A 83 7.69 -22.70 10.55
CA GLU A 83 8.22 -23.87 11.25
C GLU A 83 9.50 -23.56 12.04
N ASP A 84 10.01 -22.33 11.93
CA ASP A 84 11.22 -21.87 12.60
C ASP A 84 10.90 -21.22 13.96
N GLU A 85 11.77 -21.42 14.95
CA GLU A 85 11.62 -20.80 16.29
C GLU A 85 11.68 -19.26 16.21
N ASP A 86 12.42 -18.71 15.25
CA ASP A 86 12.58 -17.28 15.04
C ASP A 86 11.56 -16.71 14.03
N PHE A 87 10.43 -17.38 13.83
CA PHE A 87 9.39 -16.93 12.92
C PHE A 87 8.87 -15.54 13.24
N ASP A 88 8.91 -14.64 12.25
CA ASP A 88 8.32 -13.32 12.31
C ASP A 88 7.10 -13.22 11.37
N SER A 89 5.90 -13.25 11.94
CA SER A 89 4.65 -13.15 11.18
C SER A 89 4.45 -11.80 10.49
N LEU A 90 5.27 -10.80 10.82
CA LEU A 90 5.25 -9.46 10.23
C LEU A 90 6.31 -9.27 9.15
N ALA A 91 7.10 -10.32 8.84
CA ALA A 91 8.09 -10.24 7.78
C ALA A 91 7.42 -10.11 6.41
N ASP A 92 7.80 -9.08 5.67
CA ASP A 92 7.38 -8.86 4.30
C ASP A 92 8.32 -9.55 3.31
N TYR A 93 9.58 -9.73 3.69
CA TYR A 93 10.53 -10.48 2.89
C TYR A 93 11.60 -11.18 3.73
N MET A 94 12.11 -12.26 3.18
CA MET A 94 13.20 -13.06 3.72
C MET A 94 14.24 -13.31 2.64
N ILE A 95 15.51 -13.23 3.01
CA ILE A 95 16.65 -13.64 2.15
C ILE A 95 17.23 -14.89 2.78
N ASN A 96 17.22 -15.99 2.03
CA ASN A 96 17.76 -17.26 2.46
C ASN A 96 18.70 -17.82 1.38
N GLY A 97 19.99 -17.58 1.54
CA GLY A 97 21.00 -17.95 0.55
C GLY A 97 20.73 -17.30 -0.82
N ASP A 98 20.41 -18.11 -1.80
CA ASP A 98 20.14 -17.68 -3.18
C ASP A 98 18.66 -17.36 -3.45
N TYR A 99 17.83 -17.46 -2.44
CA TYR A 99 16.38 -17.23 -2.56
C TYR A 99 15.94 -15.97 -1.84
N VAL A 100 15.03 -15.26 -2.48
CA VAL A 100 14.30 -14.15 -1.86
C VAL A 100 12.82 -14.51 -1.88
N GLU A 101 12.24 -14.61 -0.70
CA GLU A 101 10.79 -14.76 -0.54
C GLU A 101 10.20 -13.40 -0.18
N VAL A 102 9.10 -13.05 -0.84
CA VAL A 102 8.40 -11.78 -0.61
C VAL A 102 6.92 -12.07 -0.39
N ARG A 103 6.35 -11.43 0.63
CA ARG A 103 4.92 -11.47 0.96
C ARG A 103 4.40 -10.05 1.00
N LEU A 104 3.58 -9.71 0.05
CA LEU A 104 2.98 -8.38 -0.03
C LEU A 104 1.46 -8.48 0.18
N PRO A 105 0.88 -7.58 0.96
CA PRO A 105 -0.56 -7.45 0.99
C PRO A 105 -1.09 -7.01 -0.38
N TRP A 106 -2.21 -7.53 -0.79
CA TRP A 106 -2.83 -7.26 -2.08
C TRP A 106 -3.03 -5.75 -2.34
N GLN A 107 -3.28 -4.99 -1.28
CA GLN A 107 -3.45 -3.53 -1.36
C GLN A 107 -2.20 -2.80 -1.85
N LEU A 108 -1.00 -3.29 -1.52
CA LEU A 108 0.25 -2.71 -2.04
C LEU A 108 0.48 -3.01 -3.53
N LEU A 109 -0.27 -3.94 -4.09
CA LEU A 109 -0.31 -4.29 -5.51
C LEU A 109 -1.52 -3.68 -6.23
N ASN A 110 -2.19 -2.71 -5.61
CA ASN A 110 -3.36 -2.01 -6.13
C ASN A 110 -4.62 -2.88 -6.33
N PHE A 111 -4.71 -4.04 -5.67
CA PHE A 111 -5.92 -4.85 -5.74
C PHE A 111 -7.06 -4.24 -4.93
N SER A 112 -8.20 -4.09 -5.56
CA SER A 112 -9.48 -3.68 -4.94
C SER A 112 -10.27 -4.90 -4.44
N ASN A 113 -10.27 -5.99 -5.21
CA ASN A 113 -10.91 -7.25 -4.87
C ASN A 113 -10.06 -8.43 -5.35
N PRO A 114 -9.11 -8.90 -4.55
CA PRO A 114 -8.20 -9.95 -4.98
C PRO A 114 -8.88 -11.31 -5.19
N SER A 115 -10.03 -11.57 -4.56
CA SER A 115 -10.77 -12.83 -4.75
C SER A 115 -11.35 -12.97 -6.15
N GLU A 116 -11.59 -11.86 -6.82
CA GLU A 116 -12.09 -11.78 -8.19
C GLU A 116 -11.03 -11.22 -9.16
N MET A 117 -9.78 -11.13 -8.72
CA MET A 117 -8.66 -10.57 -9.50
C MET A 117 -8.95 -9.18 -10.06
N GLN A 118 -9.49 -8.30 -9.21
CA GLN A 118 -9.78 -6.93 -9.56
C GLN A 118 -8.78 -5.97 -8.95
N VAL A 119 -8.31 -5.03 -9.76
CA VAL A 119 -7.45 -3.91 -9.37
C VAL A 119 -8.21 -2.60 -9.52
N HIS A 120 -7.76 -1.56 -8.83
CA HIS A 120 -8.24 -0.20 -9.10
C HIS A 120 -7.79 0.23 -10.48
N ASP A 121 -8.70 0.81 -11.23
CA ASP A 121 -8.41 1.35 -12.56
C ASP A 121 -7.58 2.64 -12.50
N ASP A 122 -7.21 3.14 -13.66
CA ASP A 122 -6.46 4.37 -13.83
C ASP A 122 -7.27 5.57 -13.32
N TYR A 123 -6.77 6.19 -12.26
CA TYR A 123 -7.44 7.34 -11.62
C TYR A 123 -7.69 8.50 -12.58
N TYR A 124 -6.76 8.76 -13.52
CA TYR A 124 -6.89 9.87 -14.47
C TYR A 124 -7.93 9.60 -15.55
N GLU A 125 -8.25 8.33 -15.84
CA GLU A 125 -9.29 7.95 -16.78
C GLU A 125 -10.64 7.75 -16.09
N CYS A 126 -10.67 7.09 -14.94
CA CYS A 126 -11.89 6.65 -14.27
C CYS A 126 -12.01 7.15 -12.82
N TYR A 127 -11.18 8.10 -12.41
CA TYR A 127 -11.11 8.62 -11.03
C TYR A 127 -10.86 7.53 -9.97
N GLY A 128 -10.26 6.39 -10.34
CA GLY A 128 -9.91 5.30 -9.45
C GLY A 128 -11.09 4.60 -8.77
N VAL A 129 -12.33 4.86 -9.22
CA VAL A 129 -13.55 4.29 -8.61
C VAL A 129 -14.03 3.03 -9.31
N GLU A 130 -13.54 2.74 -10.48
CA GLU A 130 -13.87 1.53 -11.24
C GLU A 130 -12.86 0.42 -10.95
N ASN A 131 -13.31 -0.82 -11.11
CA ASN A 131 -12.47 -1.99 -10.98
C ASN A 131 -12.18 -2.57 -12.35
N LEU A 132 -10.91 -2.89 -12.57
CA LEU A 132 -10.44 -3.59 -13.74
C LEU A 132 -10.13 -5.04 -13.39
N SER A 133 -10.71 -6.00 -14.11
CA SER A 133 -10.35 -7.42 -13.95
C SER A 133 -9.07 -7.72 -14.71
N ILE A 134 -8.17 -8.47 -14.07
CA ILE A 134 -6.90 -8.92 -14.64
C ILE A 134 -6.77 -10.45 -14.52
N ASP A 135 -6.12 -11.08 -15.48
CA ASP A 135 -5.90 -12.51 -15.52
C ASP A 135 -4.45 -12.89 -15.19
N GLU A 136 -3.54 -11.92 -15.30
CA GLU A 136 -2.12 -12.16 -15.15
C GLU A 136 -1.38 -10.92 -14.63
N ILE A 137 -0.24 -11.15 -13.99
CA ILE A 137 0.73 -10.11 -13.61
C ILE A 137 2.09 -10.43 -14.22
N TYR A 138 2.84 -9.38 -14.55
CA TYR A 138 4.22 -9.50 -15.04
C TYR A 138 5.20 -9.19 -13.92
N ILE A 139 6.11 -10.11 -13.66
CA ILE A 139 7.14 -9.94 -12.62
C ILE A 139 8.51 -9.90 -13.29
N GLY A 140 9.24 -8.83 -13.03
CA GLY A 140 10.64 -8.67 -13.44
C GLY A 140 11.54 -8.53 -12.22
N VAL A 141 12.77 -9.00 -12.33
CA VAL A 141 13.81 -8.86 -11.30
C VAL A 141 15.04 -8.21 -11.93
N GLY A 142 15.69 -7.34 -11.19
CA GLY A 142 16.92 -6.68 -11.60
C GLY A 142 17.84 -6.42 -10.41
N ALA A 143 19.15 -6.31 -10.68
CA ALA A 143 20.13 -5.86 -9.72
C ALA A 143 20.75 -4.55 -10.22
N SER A 144 21.01 -3.60 -9.31
CA SER A 144 21.45 -2.24 -9.67
C SER A 144 22.94 -1.98 -9.55
N ASP A 145 23.69 -2.83 -8.86
CA ASP A 145 25.10 -2.58 -8.48
C ASP A 145 26.15 -2.92 -9.54
N SER A 146 25.77 -3.59 -10.62
CA SER A 146 26.71 -4.06 -11.66
C SER A 146 26.28 -3.82 -13.09
N GLY A 147 25.42 -2.84 -13.31
CA GLY A 147 24.78 -2.61 -14.60
C GLY A 147 23.49 -3.44 -14.71
N GLU A 148 22.45 -2.80 -15.19
CA GLU A 148 21.09 -3.33 -15.24
C GLU A 148 21.01 -4.70 -15.91
N LYS A 149 21.05 -5.75 -15.14
CA LYS A 149 20.67 -7.07 -15.61
C LYS A 149 19.20 -7.28 -15.25
N ARG A 150 18.33 -7.00 -16.19
CA ARG A 150 16.90 -7.30 -16.08
C ARG A 150 16.66 -8.74 -16.49
N ILE A 151 16.08 -9.49 -15.61
CA ILE A 151 15.54 -10.81 -15.94
C ILE A 151 14.03 -10.61 -16.13
N SER A 152 13.59 -10.62 -17.38
CA SER A 152 12.17 -10.63 -17.69
C SER A 152 11.62 -12.01 -17.33
N MET A 153 10.66 -12.06 -16.45
CA MET A 153 9.93 -13.26 -16.11
C MET A 153 8.70 -13.39 -17.01
N LYS A 154 8.19 -14.59 -17.15
CA LYS A 154 6.90 -14.81 -17.81
C LYS A 154 5.78 -14.22 -16.98
N ALA A 155 4.68 -13.91 -17.64
CA ALA A 155 3.44 -13.60 -16.97
C ALA A 155 3.09 -14.71 -15.98
N VAL A 156 2.60 -14.32 -14.83
CA VAL A 156 2.05 -15.21 -13.81
C VAL A 156 0.54 -15.10 -13.93
N GLU A 157 -0.08 -16.20 -14.36
CA GLU A 157 -1.54 -16.32 -14.37
C GLU A 157 -2.05 -16.32 -12.93
N LEU A 158 -3.08 -15.52 -12.69
CA LEU A 158 -3.72 -15.42 -11.40
C LEU A 158 -5.14 -15.95 -11.51
N GLU A 159 -5.44 -16.94 -10.70
CA GLU A 159 -6.79 -17.44 -10.56
C GLU A 159 -7.44 -16.84 -9.32
N GLY A 160 -8.56 -16.16 -9.51
CA GLY A 160 -9.41 -15.72 -8.40
C GLY A 160 -10.00 -16.95 -7.69
N TRP A 161 -10.16 -16.86 -6.39
CA TRP A 161 -10.81 -17.96 -5.64
C TRP A 161 -12.33 -17.79 -5.52
N GLY A 162 -12.89 -16.69 -6.02
CA GLY A 162 -14.33 -16.46 -6.16
C GLY A 162 -15.14 -16.51 -4.85
N GLU A 163 -14.51 -16.77 -3.73
CA GLU A 163 -15.17 -16.87 -2.45
C GLU A 163 -15.38 -15.50 -1.83
N LYS A 164 -16.60 -15.27 -1.39
CA LYS A 164 -16.88 -14.12 -0.56
C LYS A 164 -16.11 -14.27 0.74
N VAL A 165 -15.15 -13.39 0.99
CA VAL A 165 -14.41 -13.39 2.24
C VAL A 165 -15.38 -13.30 3.41
N THR A 166 -15.47 -14.36 4.21
CA THR A 166 -16.20 -14.32 5.45
C THR A 166 -15.28 -13.73 6.51
N TYR A 167 -15.70 -12.61 7.08
CA TYR A 167 -14.99 -12.02 8.21
C TYR A 167 -15.84 -12.15 9.46
N HIS A 168 -15.17 -12.33 10.59
CA HIS A 168 -15.79 -12.20 11.89
C HIS A 168 -15.45 -10.83 12.45
N GLU A 169 -16.46 -10.06 12.79
CA GLU A 169 -16.22 -8.83 13.53
C GLU A 169 -15.54 -9.16 14.87
N ARG A 170 -14.37 -8.60 15.07
CA ARG A 170 -13.68 -8.63 16.34
C ARG A 170 -13.75 -7.25 16.97
N LEU A 171 -14.65 -7.12 17.94
CA LEU A 171 -14.78 -5.89 18.70
C LEU A 171 -13.46 -5.57 19.42
N LYS A 172 -13.03 -4.32 19.34
CA LYS A 172 -11.83 -3.85 20.05
C LYS A 172 -12.04 -3.92 21.55
N LYS A 173 -10.97 -4.11 22.32
CA LYS A 173 -11.03 -4.10 23.79
C LYS A 173 -11.68 -2.82 24.35
N SER A 174 -11.50 -1.69 23.68
CA SER A 174 -12.15 -0.42 24.03
C SER A 174 -13.67 -0.46 24.01
N TYR A 175 -14.29 -1.29 23.14
CA TYR A 175 -15.74 -1.47 23.11
C TYR A 175 -16.24 -2.07 24.43
N TYR A 176 -15.60 -3.13 24.90
CA TYR A 176 -16.00 -3.77 26.15
C TYR A 176 -15.78 -2.88 27.38
N ALA A 177 -14.69 -2.10 27.37
CA ALA A 177 -14.44 -1.14 28.44
C ALA A 177 -15.49 -0.02 28.48
N LEU A 178 -15.92 0.48 27.33
CA LEU A 178 -17.00 1.46 27.25
C LEU A 178 -18.36 0.87 27.65
N GLN A 179 -18.64 -0.35 27.22
CA GLN A 179 -19.86 -1.05 27.59
C GLN A 179 -19.96 -1.22 29.11
N GLU A 180 -18.88 -1.63 29.77
CA GLU A 180 -18.80 -1.77 31.21
C GLU A 180 -18.99 -0.43 31.95
N LEU A 181 -18.43 0.63 31.42
CA LEU A 181 -18.56 1.98 31.99
C LEU A 181 -20.02 2.45 31.95
N TRP A 182 -20.70 2.29 30.81
CA TRP A 182 -22.09 2.72 30.63
C TRP A 182 -23.09 1.92 31.46
N THR A 183 -22.85 0.61 31.64
CA THR A 183 -23.69 -0.21 32.51
C THR A 183 -23.58 0.21 33.98
N LYS A 184 -22.42 0.63 34.44
CA LYS A 184 -22.21 1.12 35.80
C LYS A 184 -22.94 2.46 36.06
N GLU A 185 -22.94 3.38 35.09
CA GLU A 185 -23.64 4.68 35.23
C GLU A 185 -25.16 4.54 35.23
N THR A 186 -25.73 3.52 34.55
CA THR A 186 -27.14 3.29 34.53
C THR A 186 -27.67 2.65 35.83
N ASP A 187 -26.83 1.98 36.60
CA ASP A 187 -27.23 1.36 37.89
C ASP A 187 -27.16 2.35 39.08
N GLU A 188 -26.54 3.52 38.91
CA GLU A 188 -26.43 4.58 39.94
C GLU A 188 -27.46 5.70 39.79
N SER A 189 -28.40 5.61 38.84
CA SER A 189 -29.47 6.59 38.61
C SER A 189 -30.86 6.00 38.95
#